data_1b3e47fe075c3f2a8bcce0e914a2211c
#
_entry.id   1b3e47fe075c3f2a8bcce0e914a2211c
#
_cell.length_a   1.000
_cell.length_b   1.000
_cell.length_c   1.000
_cell.angle_alpha   90.00
_cell.angle_beta   90.00
_cell.angle_gamma   90.00
#
_symmetry.space_group_name_H-M   'P 1'
#
loop_
_entity.id
_entity.type
_entity.pdbx_description
1 polymer ?
#
loop_
_entity_poly.entity_id
_entity_poly.type
_entity_poly.pdbx_seq_one_letter_code
_entity_poly.pdbx_strand_id
1 'polypeptide(L)'
;MSTEIEIKSLVIEGRNAVIEAFRSGKPIDKIFILDGCQDGPIRTIVREAKKHDTIMKFVTKERLDQLSETKKHQGVIAYAAAYEYSEVEDIFALAEQKGEDPFIILLDNIEDPHNLGAIIRTANLAGAHGVIIPKHRAVGLTATVAKTSAGALNYTPVAKVTNLAKTLEELKDRGLWFVCADMGGETMYKLNLTGPIGLVIGNEGEGVSRLVREKCDFIASIPMKGDIDSLNASVAAGVLAYEIVRQRLK
;
A
#
# COMPACT_ATOMS: atom_id res chain seq x y z
N MET A 1 -20.67 12.89 -15.39
CA MET A 1 -21.19 13.33 -14.08
C MET A 1 -20.26 12.72 -13.04
N SER A 2 -19.33 13.51 -12.50
CA SER A 2 -18.36 13.09 -11.49
C SER A 2 -19.10 12.87 -10.19
N THR A 3 -19.19 11.63 -9.73
CA THR A 3 -19.61 11.35 -8.37
C THR A 3 -18.46 11.77 -7.47
N GLU A 4 -18.50 12.99 -6.96
CA GLU A 4 -17.72 13.38 -5.79
C GLU A 4 -18.18 12.47 -4.66
N ILE A 5 -17.39 11.43 -4.39
CA ILE A 5 -17.50 10.69 -3.14
C ILE A 5 -17.17 11.71 -2.07
N GLU A 6 -18.16 12.19 -1.34
CA GLU A 6 -17.96 12.94 -0.09
C GLU A 6 -17.10 12.03 0.81
N ILE A 7 -15.80 12.31 0.85
CA ILE A 7 -14.88 11.64 1.74
C ILE A 7 -15.22 12.13 3.14
N LYS A 8 -16.23 11.50 3.76
CA LYS A 8 -16.51 11.66 5.19
C LYS A 8 -15.24 11.34 5.96
N SER A 9 -15.00 12.03 7.06
CA SER A 9 -13.88 11.77 7.96
C SER A 9 -13.72 10.26 8.17
N LEU A 10 -12.54 9.74 7.86
CA LEU A 10 -12.19 8.34 8.08
C LEU A 10 -11.78 8.08 9.53
N VAL A 11 -11.85 9.11 10.36
CA VAL A 11 -11.61 9.03 11.80
C VAL A 11 -12.90 8.63 12.49
N ILE A 12 -12.86 7.53 13.22
CA ILE A 12 -13.98 7.00 14.01
C ILE A 12 -13.61 7.13 15.47
N GLU A 13 -14.35 7.94 16.22
CA GLU A 13 -14.07 8.23 17.62
C GLU A 13 -15.14 7.64 18.55
N GLY A 14 -14.68 7.10 19.67
CA GLY A 14 -15.54 6.57 20.70
C GLY A 14 -15.83 5.08 20.56
N ARG A 15 -16.08 4.46 21.72
CA ARG A 15 -16.15 3.00 21.87
C ARG A 15 -17.23 2.35 21.03
N ASN A 16 -18.44 2.87 21.11
CA ASN A 16 -19.58 2.30 20.36
C ASN A 16 -19.41 2.46 18.85
N ALA A 17 -18.92 3.62 18.40
CA ALA A 17 -18.69 3.86 16.98
C ALA A 17 -17.63 2.91 16.41
N VAL A 18 -16.53 2.65 17.14
CA VAL A 18 -15.50 1.71 16.73
C VAL A 18 -16.00 0.26 16.73
N ILE A 19 -16.78 -0.15 17.73
CA ILE A 19 -17.39 -1.49 17.75
C ILE A 19 -18.33 -1.67 16.55
N GLU A 20 -19.15 -0.67 16.26
CA GLU A 20 -20.11 -0.73 15.15
C GLU A 20 -19.40 -0.74 13.78
N ALA A 21 -18.28 -0.01 13.66
CA ALA A 21 -17.47 -0.06 12.47
C ALA A 21 -16.93 -1.48 12.17
N PHE A 22 -16.48 -2.21 13.19
CA PHE A 22 -16.11 -3.62 13.03
C PHE A 22 -17.30 -4.51 12.66
N ARG A 23 -18.46 -4.32 13.30
CA ARG A 23 -19.67 -5.11 13.03
C ARG A 23 -20.21 -4.92 11.62
N SER A 24 -20.09 -3.70 11.10
CA SER A 24 -20.51 -3.36 9.74
C SER A 24 -19.52 -3.82 8.66
N GLY A 25 -18.41 -4.48 9.04
CA GLY A 25 -17.37 -4.92 8.10
C GLY A 25 -16.51 -3.79 7.53
N LYS A 26 -16.57 -2.58 8.12
CA LYS A 26 -15.79 -1.44 7.63
C LYS A 26 -14.30 -1.72 7.78
N PRO A 27 -13.48 -1.58 6.71
CA PRO A 27 -12.05 -1.82 6.80
C PRO A 27 -11.38 -0.77 7.71
N ILE A 28 -10.71 -1.24 8.77
CA ILE A 28 -10.01 -0.40 9.74
C ILE A 28 -8.51 -0.65 9.62
N ASP A 29 -7.78 0.37 9.23
CA ASP A 29 -6.33 0.29 9.06
C ASP A 29 -5.58 0.28 10.38
N LYS A 30 -6.02 1.12 11.33
CA LYS A 30 -5.30 1.33 12.58
C LYS A 30 -6.23 1.81 13.69
N ILE A 31 -5.94 1.38 14.92
CA ILE A 31 -6.63 1.85 16.12
C ILE A 31 -5.62 2.37 17.12
N PHE A 32 -5.94 3.51 17.73
CA PHE A 32 -5.24 4.06 18.88
C PHE A 32 -6.12 3.86 20.11
N ILE A 33 -5.58 3.24 21.16
CA ILE A 33 -6.25 2.91 22.41
C ILE A 33 -5.50 3.59 23.56
N LEU A 34 -6.23 4.17 24.50
CA LEU A 34 -5.66 4.72 25.72
C LEU A 34 -4.93 3.64 26.51
N ASP A 35 -3.65 3.87 26.79
CA ASP A 35 -2.85 2.94 27.57
C ASP A 35 -3.45 2.71 28.98
N GLY A 36 -3.39 1.46 29.43
CA GLY A 36 -3.98 1.03 30.70
C GLY A 36 -5.51 0.85 30.69
N CYS A 37 -6.23 1.19 29.63
CA CYS A 37 -7.67 1.04 29.56
C CYS A 37 -8.06 -0.42 29.23
N GLN A 38 -8.81 -1.08 30.13
CA GLN A 38 -9.17 -2.51 30.05
C GLN A 38 -10.64 -2.80 30.35
N ASP A 39 -11.53 -1.82 30.26
CA ASP A 39 -12.96 -2.03 30.47
C ASP A 39 -13.62 -2.91 29.38
N GLY A 40 -14.88 -3.32 29.61
CA GLY A 40 -15.58 -4.26 28.73
C GLY A 40 -15.63 -3.85 27.26
N PRO A 41 -16.02 -2.61 26.91
CA PRO A 41 -16.01 -2.13 25.52
C PRO A 41 -14.62 -2.15 24.88
N ILE A 42 -13.58 -1.73 25.58
CA ILE A 42 -12.20 -1.77 25.07
C ILE A 42 -11.72 -3.21 24.84
N ARG A 43 -12.05 -4.14 25.75
CA ARG A 43 -11.74 -5.58 25.52
C ARG A 43 -12.43 -6.11 24.28
N THR A 44 -13.65 -5.70 24.00
CA THR A 44 -14.38 -6.05 22.78
C THR A 44 -13.65 -5.50 21.54
N ILE A 45 -13.26 -4.22 21.55
CA ILE A 45 -12.51 -3.59 20.45
C ILE A 45 -11.18 -4.32 20.21
N VAL A 46 -10.42 -4.63 21.25
CA VAL A 46 -9.15 -5.36 21.14
C VAL A 46 -9.36 -6.76 20.55
N ARG A 47 -10.42 -7.46 20.93
CA ARG A 47 -10.76 -8.76 20.37
C ARG A 47 -11.11 -8.68 18.88
N GLU A 48 -11.97 -7.73 18.49
CA GLU A 48 -12.33 -7.53 17.08
C GLU A 48 -11.11 -7.09 16.26
N ALA A 49 -10.29 -6.18 16.80
CA ALA A 49 -9.05 -5.75 16.14
C ALA A 49 -8.09 -6.93 15.88
N LYS A 50 -7.95 -7.86 16.84
CA LYS A 50 -7.16 -9.08 16.66
C LYS A 50 -7.76 -10.01 15.60
N LYS A 51 -9.09 -10.17 15.60
CA LYS A 51 -9.81 -11.01 14.63
C LYS A 51 -9.63 -10.51 13.20
N HIS A 52 -9.65 -9.19 13.02
CA HIS A 52 -9.47 -8.54 11.72
C HIS A 52 -8.01 -8.16 11.43
N ASP A 53 -7.09 -8.62 12.29
CA ASP A 53 -5.67 -8.34 12.17
C ASP A 53 -5.34 -6.84 12.02
N THR A 54 -6.13 -5.98 12.68
CA THR A 54 -6.00 -4.51 12.64
C THR A 54 -4.81 -4.05 13.50
N ILE A 55 -4.05 -3.07 13.01
CA ILE A 55 -2.92 -2.49 13.76
C ILE A 55 -3.43 -1.75 15.00
N MET A 56 -2.96 -2.15 16.19
CA MET A 56 -3.27 -1.50 17.45
C MET A 56 -2.05 -0.77 18.01
N LYS A 57 -2.24 0.47 18.44
CA LYS A 57 -1.24 1.26 19.18
C LYS A 57 -1.84 1.74 20.50
N PHE A 58 -1.19 1.39 21.60
CA PHE A 58 -1.53 1.94 22.91
C PHE A 58 -0.79 3.26 23.07
N VAL A 59 -1.50 4.31 23.47
CA VAL A 59 -0.98 5.68 23.50
C VAL A 59 -1.50 6.45 24.71
N THR A 60 -0.84 7.56 25.06
CA THR A 60 -1.27 8.43 26.15
C THR A 60 -2.54 9.20 25.78
N LYS A 61 -3.20 9.77 26.81
CA LYS A 61 -4.40 10.59 26.60
C LYS A 61 -4.10 11.82 25.73
N GLU A 62 -2.98 12.47 25.97
CA GLU A 62 -2.54 13.65 25.22
C GLU A 62 -2.41 13.32 23.73
N ARG A 63 -1.91 12.12 23.41
CA ARG A 63 -1.81 11.69 22.02
C ARG A 63 -3.18 11.45 21.38
N LEU A 64 -4.12 10.86 22.11
CA LEU A 64 -5.51 10.73 21.65
C LEU A 64 -6.17 12.11 21.46
N ASP A 65 -5.98 13.03 22.40
CA ASP A 65 -6.49 14.40 22.30
C ASP A 65 -5.95 15.15 21.07
N GLN A 66 -4.69 14.88 20.67
CA GLN A 66 -4.10 15.43 19.44
C GLN A 66 -4.71 14.84 18.18
N LEU A 67 -5.00 13.53 18.18
CA LEU A 67 -5.56 12.82 17.04
C LEU A 67 -7.06 13.01 16.88
N SER A 68 -7.75 13.44 17.92
CA SER A 68 -9.20 13.57 17.99
C SER A 68 -9.69 14.83 17.27
N GLU A 69 -10.65 14.67 16.36
CA GLU A 69 -11.37 15.77 15.70
C GLU A 69 -12.45 16.35 16.61
N THR A 70 -13.16 15.51 17.38
CA THR A 70 -14.34 15.88 18.16
C THR A 70 -14.06 16.10 19.63
N LYS A 71 -12.88 15.69 20.13
CA LYS A 71 -12.51 15.64 21.56
C LYS A 71 -13.38 14.69 22.39
N LYS A 72 -14.14 13.79 21.77
CA LYS A 72 -15.03 12.82 22.40
C LYS A 72 -14.61 11.37 22.18
N HIS A 73 -13.30 11.13 22.06
CA HIS A 73 -12.74 9.82 21.69
C HIS A 73 -12.98 8.69 22.71
N GLN A 74 -13.35 8.97 23.96
CA GLN A 74 -13.62 7.95 24.99
C GLN A 74 -12.51 6.89 25.17
N GLY A 75 -11.25 7.27 24.91
CA GLY A 75 -10.08 6.39 25.01
C GLY A 75 -9.82 5.53 23.78
N VAL A 76 -10.51 5.74 22.64
CA VAL A 76 -10.25 5.02 21.40
C VAL A 76 -10.54 5.87 20.16
N ILE A 77 -9.64 5.76 19.17
CA ILE A 77 -9.78 6.35 17.85
C ILE A 77 -9.38 5.29 16.82
N ALA A 78 -10.22 5.06 15.82
CA ALA A 78 -9.92 4.20 14.68
C ALA A 78 -9.81 5.01 13.38
N TYR A 79 -8.92 4.58 12.52
CA TYR A 79 -8.78 5.09 11.16
C TYR A 79 -9.30 4.04 10.19
N ALA A 80 -10.38 4.34 9.50
CA ALA A 80 -10.92 3.48 8.45
C ALA A 80 -10.21 3.73 7.13
N ALA A 81 -10.12 2.70 6.29
CA ALA A 81 -9.70 2.85 4.90
C ALA A 81 -10.79 3.54 4.07
N ALA A 82 -10.39 4.33 3.08
CA ALA A 82 -11.30 4.99 2.13
C ALA A 82 -11.87 4.01 1.10
N TYR A 83 -11.15 2.91 0.87
CA TYR A 83 -11.49 1.84 -0.07
C TYR A 83 -11.27 0.48 0.60
N GLU A 84 -11.97 -0.53 0.12
CA GLU A 84 -11.71 -1.91 0.49
C GLU A 84 -10.40 -2.38 -0.13
N TYR A 85 -9.67 -3.23 0.62
CA TYR A 85 -8.50 -3.90 0.07
C TYR A 85 -8.95 -5.11 -0.74
N SER A 86 -8.21 -5.37 -1.80
CA SER A 86 -8.35 -6.57 -2.61
C SER A 86 -7.46 -7.69 -2.07
N GLU A 87 -7.74 -8.92 -2.47
CA GLU A 87 -6.83 -10.03 -2.28
C GLU A 87 -5.79 -10.09 -3.42
N VAL A 88 -4.69 -10.79 -3.20
CA VAL A 88 -3.67 -11.00 -4.24
C VAL A 88 -4.26 -11.71 -5.46
N GLU A 89 -5.21 -12.59 -5.23
CA GLU A 89 -5.96 -13.34 -6.25
C GLU A 89 -6.73 -12.43 -7.20
N ASP A 90 -7.28 -11.32 -6.72
CA ASP A 90 -8.01 -10.35 -7.56
C ASP A 90 -7.09 -9.70 -8.61
N ILE A 91 -5.80 -9.51 -8.24
CA ILE A 91 -4.79 -8.97 -9.16
C ILE A 91 -4.54 -9.95 -10.31
N PHE A 92 -4.43 -11.24 -10.01
CA PHE A 92 -4.25 -12.26 -11.05
C PHE A 92 -5.50 -12.45 -11.89
N ALA A 93 -6.68 -12.43 -11.27
CA ALA A 93 -7.95 -12.50 -11.99
C ALA A 93 -8.08 -11.36 -13.00
N LEU A 94 -7.62 -10.15 -12.66
CA LEU A 94 -7.61 -9.02 -13.58
C LEU A 94 -6.65 -9.24 -14.76
N ALA A 95 -5.46 -9.82 -14.51
CA ALA A 95 -4.50 -10.14 -15.56
C ALA A 95 -5.07 -11.20 -16.52
N GLU A 96 -5.66 -12.26 -15.97
CA GLU A 96 -6.32 -13.32 -16.75
C GLU A 96 -7.49 -12.78 -17.57
N GLN A 97 -8.34 -11.93 -16.96
CA GLN A 97 -9.47 -11.29 -17.66
C GLN A 97 -9.01 -10.46 -18.87
N LYS A 98 -7.84 -9.80 -18.78
CA LYS A 98 -7.26 -9.03 -19.87
C LYS A 98 -6.48 -9.88 -20.88
N GLY A 99 -6.19 -11.14 -20.56
CA GLY A 99 -5.33 -12.01 -21.37
C GLY A 99 -3.88 -11.53 -21.43
N GLU A 100 -3.40 -10.91 -20.35
CA GLU A 100 -2.07 -10.30 -20.27
C GLU A 100 -1.20 -11.00 -19.22
N ASP A 101 0.12 -10.99 -19.44
CA ASP A 101 1.06 -11.40 -18.42
C ASP A 101 0.96 -10.49 -17.19
N PRO A 102 0.91 -11.04 -15.98
CA PRO A 102 0.80 -10.25 -14.76
C PRO A 102 1.90 -9.17 -14.67
N PHE A 103 1.50 -7.95 -14.37
CA PHE A 103 2.37 -6.85 -13.99
C PHE A 103 1.88 -6.29 -12.65
N ILE A 104 2.71 -6.41 -11.61
CA ILE A 104 2.36 -6.06 -10.23
C ILE A 104 3.40 -5.10 -9.69
N ILE A 105 2.96 -4.08 -8.94
CA ILE A 105 3.89 -3.17 -8.24
C ILE A 105 3.84 -3.50 -6.73
N LEU A 106 4.99 -3.83 -6.15
CA LEU A 106 5.16 -4.07 -4.73
C LEU A 106 5.84 -2.87 -4.07
N LEU A 107 5.27 -2.38 -3.00
CA LEU A 107 5.78 -1.20 -2.30
C LEU A 107 6.35 -1.60 -0.93
N ASP A 108 7.57 -1.23 -0.66
CA ASP A 108 8.24 -1.48 0.62
C ASP A 108 8.53 -0.17 1.34
N ASN A 109 8.01 -0.01 2.54
CA ASN A 109 8.18 1.19 3.39
C ASN A 109 7.66 2.51 2.78
N ILE A 110 6.63 2.49 1.92
CA ILE A 110 6.00 3.71 1.41
C ILE A 110 4.99 4.24 2.43
N GLU A 111 5.38 5.26 3.20
CA GLU A 111 4.58 5.84 4.29
C GLU A 111 3.91 7.18 3.92
N ASP A 112 4.34 7.83 2.84
CA ASP A 112 3.72 9.06 2.34
C ASP A 112 2.47 8.74 1.50
N PRO A 113 1.28 9.25 1.90
CA PRO A 113 0.05 9.04 1.15
C PRO A 113 0.06 9.67 -0.25
N HIS A 114 0.83 10.73 -0.47
CA HIS A 114 0.97 11.33 -1.79
C HIS A 114 1.72 10.40 -2.74
N ASN A 115 2.81 9.78 -2.27
CA ASN A 115 3.55 8.78 -3.04
C ASN A 115 2.68 7.57 -3.37
N LEU A 116 2.01 6.99 -2.37
CA LEU A 116 1.14 5.85 -2.62
C LEU A 116 0.05 6.15 -3.66
N GLY A 117 -0.65 7.28 -3.51
CA GLY A 117 -1.69 7.68 -4.46
C GLY A 117 -1.15 7.91 -5.87
N ALA A 118 0.01 8.57 -6.01
CA ALA A 118 0.67 8.79 -7.29
C ALA A 118 1.13 7.47 -7.93
N ILE A 119 1.67 6.53 -7.15
CA ILE A 119 2.07 5.20 -7.63
C ILE A 119 0.85 4.41 -8.11
N ILE A 120 -0.26 4.39 -7.37
CA ILE A 120 -1.48 3.70 -7.79
C ILE A 120 -2.02 4.28 -9.11
N ARG A 121 -1.99 5.61 -9.25
CA ARG A 121 -2.37 6.26 -10.50
C ARG A 121 -1.45 5.86 -11.65
N THR A 122 -0.15 5.84 -11.44
CA THR A 122 0.84 5.40 -12.42
C THR A 122 0.66 3.93 -12.76
N ALA A 123 0.45 3.06 -11.77
CA ALA A 123 0.18 1.64 -11.96
C ALA A 123 -1.02 1.41 -12.90
N ASN A 124 -2.12 2.13 -12.65
CA ASN A 124 -3.30 2.09 -13.52
C ASN A 124 -2.96 2.46 -14.97
N LEU A 125 -2.29 3.60 -15.16
CA LEU A 125 -1.97 4.13 -16.49
C LEU A 125 -0.91 3.29 -17.23
N ALA A 126 -0.01 2.64 -16.51
CA ALA A 126 0.99 1.72 -17.05
C ALA A 126 0.45 0.31 -17.31
N GLY A 127 -0.83 0.06 -17.01
CA GLY A 127 -1.45 -1.25 -17.19
C GLY A 127 -1.03 -2.30 -16.17
N ALA A 128 -0.51 -1.89 -15.01
CA ALA A 128 -0.28 -2.82 -13.92
C ALA A 128 -1.62 -3.38 -13.41
N HIS A 129 -1.66 -4.66 -13.09
CA HIS A 129 -2.85 -5.37 -12.67
C HIS A 129 -3.19 -5.16 -11.19
N GLY A 130 -2.22 -4.66 -10.40
CA GLY A 130 -2.46 -4.29 -9.02
C GLY A 130 -1.22 -3.78 -8.32
N VAL A 131 -1.45 -3.32 -7.08
CA VAL A 131 -0.41 -2.84 -6.18
C VAL A 131 -0.48 -3.66 -4.88
N ILE A 132 0.67 -4.09 -4.37
CA ILE A 132 0.78 -4.80 -3.10
C ILE A 132 1.53 -3.92 -2.11
N ILE A 133 0.93 -3.72 -0.94
CA ILE A 133 1.54 -2.97 0.17
C ILE A 133 1.68 -3.85 1.41
N PRO A 134 2.71 -3.64 2.25
CA PRO A 134 2.80 -4.34 3.52
C PRO A 134 1.82 -3.75 4.52
N LYS A 135 1.41 -4.57 5.50
CA LYS A 135 0.54 -4.15 6.58
C LYS A 135 1.22 -3.15 7.52
N HIS A 136 2.50 -3.33 7.78
CA HIS A 136 3.31 -2.46 8.63
C HIS A 136 4.27 -1.63 7.81
N ARG A 137 4.66 -0.46 8.31
CA ARG A 137 5.57 0.47 7.63
C ARG A 137 5.08 0.89 6.24
N ALA A 138 3.77 1.05 6.11
CA ALA A 138 3.14 1.57 4.91
C ALA A 138 1.94 2.43 5.29
N VAL A 139 1.63 3.39 4.46
CA VAL A 139 0.37 4.12 4.55
C VAL A 139 -0.75 3.25 3.96
N GLY A 140 -1.92 3.26 4.61
CA GLY A 140 -3.12 2.60 4.08
C GLY A 140 -3.87 3.46 3.05
N LEU A 141 -5.03 2.96 2.60
CA LEU A 141 -5.88 3.64 1.62
C LEU A 141 -6.66 4.79 2.28
N THR A 142 -5.94 5.85 2.67
CA THR A 142 -6.49 7.03 3.33
C THR A 142 -7.25 7.94 2.34
N ALA A 143 -7.97 8.94 2.88
CA ALA A 143 -8.62 9.98 2.08
C ALA A 143 -7.64 10.71 1.14
N THR A 144 -6.41 10.96 1.62
CA THR A 144 -5.36 11.59 0.81
C THR A 144 -4.94 10.68 -0.35
N VAL A 145 -4.76 9.37 -0.11
CA VAL A 145 -4.46 8.38 -1.16
C VAL A 145 -5.60 8.33 -2.19
N ALA A 146 -6.85 8.30 -1.74
CA ALA A 146 -8.01 8.32 -2.61
C ALA A 146 -8.02 9.57 -3.51
N LYS A 147 -7.74 10.74 -2.95
CA LYS A 147 -7.66 11.99 -3.70
C LYS A 147 -6.49 12.02 -4.68
N THR A 148 -5.29 11.63 -4.26
CA THR A 148 -4.07 11.70 -5.09
C THR A 148 -4.03 10.64 -6.18
N SER A 149 -4.70 9.50 -5.99
CA SER A 149 -4.87 8.48 -7.02
C SER A 149 -5.79 8.91 -8.17
N ALA A 150 -6.50 10.03 -8.03
CA ALA A 150 -7.39 10.60 -9.07
C ALA A 150 -8.38 9.57 -9.65
N GLY A 151 -8.95 8.71 -8.81
CA GLY A 151 -9.93 7.70 -9.20
C GLY A 151 -9.33 6.36 -9.64
N ALA A 152 -8.00 6.21 -9.71
CA ALA A 152 -7.36 4.95 -10.11
C ALA A 152 -7.69 3.77 -9.18
N LEU A 153 -7.97 4.04 -7.90
CA LEU A 153 -8.41 3.02 -6.92
C LEU A 153 -9.68 2.26 -7.32
N ASN A 154 -10.52 2.84 -8.21
CA ASN A 154 -11.72 2.15 -8.71
C ASN A 154 -11.39 1.05 -9.73
N TYR A 155 -10.18 1.03 -10.26
CA TYR A 155 -9.78 0.16 -11.37
C TYR A 155 -8.54 -0.67 -11.07
N THR A 156 -7.79 -0.32 -10.03
CA THR A 156 -6.52 -0.95 -9.68
C THR A 156 -6.66 -1.62 -8.32
N PRO A 157 -6.72 -2.95 -8.26
CA PRO A 157 -6.70 -3.69 -7.01
C PRO A 157 -5.49 -3.32 -6.15
N VAL A 158 -5.71 -3.10 -4.86
CA VAL A 158 -4.64 -2.89 -3.89
C VAL A 158 -4.73 -3.95 -2.81
N ALA A 159 -3.79 -4.87 -2.79
CA ALA A 159 -3.71 -5.93 -1.79
C ALA A 159 -2.80 -5.54 -0.63
N LYS A 160 -3.17 -5.97 0.59
CA LYS A 160 -2.43 -5.68 1.81
C LYS A 160 -1.94 -6.96 2.45
N VAL A 161 -0.63 -7.14 2.53
CA VAL A 161 -0.01 -8.40 2.96
C VAL A 161 0.76 -8.23 4.27
N THR A 162 0.83 -9.29 5.08
CA THR A 162 1.53 -9.27 6.36
C THR A 162 3.05 -9.34 6.20
N ASN A 163 3.53 -10.06 5.20
CA ASN A 163 4.97 -10.29 4.96
C ASN A 163 5.29 -10.18 3.47
N LEU A 164 5.81 -9.02 3.07
CA LEU A 164 6.11 -8.72 1.66
C LEU A 164 7.15 -9.69 1.06
N ALA A 165 8.19 -10.07 1.83
CA ALA A 165 9.22 -10.98 1.34
C ALA A 165 8.67 -12.40 1.09
N LYS A 166 7.78 -12.89 1.97
CA LYS A 166 7.11 -14.18 1.78
C LYS A 166 6.16 -14.14 0.60
N THR A 167 5.37 -13.06 0.49
CA THR A 167 4.47 -12.87 -0.66
C THR A 167 5.24 -12.85 -1.98
N LEU A 168 6.39 -12.19 -2.01
CA LEU A 168 7.24 -12.19 -3.21
C LEU A 168 7.67 -13.61 -3.61
N GLU A 169 8.09 -14.46 -2.64
CA GLU A 169 8.43 -15.87 -2.92
C GLU A 169 7.22 -16.63 -3.46
N GLU A 170 6.05 -16.51 -2.84
CA GLU A 170 4.81 -17.14 -3.29
C GLU A 170 4.44 -16.71 -4.72
N LEU A 171 4.68 -15.45 -5.08
CA LEU A 171 4.44 -14.94 -6.42
C LEU A 171 5.50 -15.44 -7.44
N LYS A 172 6.75 -15.65 -7.02
CA LYS A 172 7.78 -16.30 -7.86
C LYS A 172 7.40 -17.74 -8.19
N ASP A 173 6.86 -18.47 -7.24
CA ASP A 173 6.35 -19.84 -7.47
C ASP A 173 5.20 -19.87 -8.50
N ARG A 174 4.51 -18.73 -8.69
CA ARG A 174 3.49 -18.53 -9.74
C ARG A 174 4.06 -18.02 -11.06
N GLY A 175 5.38 -17.95 -11.20
CA GLY A 175 6.08 -17.62 -12.44
C GLY A 175 6.42 -16.14 -12.65
N LEU A 176 6.26 -15.26 -11.65
CA LEU A 176 6.68 -13.88 -11.76
C LEU A 176 8.19 -13.73 -11.54
N TRP A 177 8.79 -12.83 -12.30
CA TRP A 177 10.14 -12.32 -12.06
C TRP A 177 10.06 -10.98 -11.35
N PHE A 178 10.97 -10.73 -10.41
CA PHE A 178 10.97 -9.50 -9.63
C PHE A 178 12.16 -8.62 -9.93
N VAL A 179 11.89 -7.36 -10.26
CA VAL A 179 12.87 -6.31 -10.43
C VAL A 179 12.74 -5.29 -9.30
N CYS A 180 13.85 -5.06 -8.60
CA CYS A 180 13.97 -4.10 -7.51
C CYS A 180 14.57 -2.79 -8.03
N ALA A 181 13.95 -1.66 -7.72
CA ALA A 181 14.51 -0.33 -7.98
C ALA A 181 15.58 0.00 -6.94
N ASP A 182 16.85 0.07 -7.37
CA ASP A 182 17.98 0.42 -6.51
C ASP A 182 19.13 0.98 -7.35
N MET A 183 19.90 1.91 -6.81
CA MET A 183 21.02 2.56 -7.52
C MET A 183 22.18 1.62 -7.83
N GLY A 184 22.39 0.58 -7.01
CA GLY A 184 23.48 -0.40 -7.18
C GLY A 184 23.21 -1.47 -8.21
N GLY A 185 22.15 -1.36 -9.02
CA GLY A 185 21.73 -2.35 -10.02
C GLY A 185 22.29 -2.11 -11.41
N GLU A 186 21.90 -3.01 -12.33
CA GLU A 186 22.14 -2.83 -13.74
C GLU A 186 21.20 -1.74 -14.30
N THR A 187 21.69 -0.99 -15.28
CA THR A 187 20.87 0.02 -15.96
C THR A 187 19.60 -0.61 -16.53
N MET A 188 18.43 -0.07 -16.20
CA MET A 188 17.12 -0.60 -16.57
C MET A 188 16.97 -0.93 -18.06
N TYR A 189 17.66 -0.20 -18.94
CA TYR A 189 17.63 -0.39 -20.40
C TYR A 189 18.29 -1.69 -20.88
N LYS A 190 19.08 -2.35 -20.01
CA LYS A 190 19.78 -3.61 -20.34
C LYS A 190 19.03 -4.84 -19.82
N LEU A 191 18.08 -4.65 -18.92
CA LEU A 191 17.29 -5.73 -18.35
C LEU A 191 16.18 -6.15 -19.31
N ASN A 192 15.86 -7.44 -19.33
CA ASN A 192 14.65 -7.93 -19.96
C ASN A 192 13.49 -7.86 -18.96
N LEU A 193 12.57 -6.93 -19.19
CA LEU A 193 11.41 -6.66 -18.33
C LEU A 193 10.09 -7.08 -19.02
N THR A 194 10.15 -8.02 -19.94
CA THR A 194 8.98 -8.64 -20.60
C THR A 194 8.44 -9.81 -19.76
N GLY A 195 7.25 -10.30 -20.10
CA GLY A 195 6.61 -11.43 -19.41
C GLY A 195 6.02 -11.07 -18.02
N PRO A 196 5.68 -12.08 -17.19
CA PRO A 196 5.14 -11.87 -15.86
C PRO A 196 6.16 -11.18 -14.95
N ILE A 197 5.85 -9.98 -14.46
CA ILE A 197 6.82 -9.16 -13.72
C ILE A 197 6.25 -8.46 -12.51
N GLY A 198 7.01 -8.43 -11.43
CA GLY A 198 6.80 -7.62 -10.25
C GLY A 198 7.86 -6.51 -10.14
N LEU A 199 7.43 -5.25 -10.05
CA LEU A 199 8.29 -4.09 -9.80
C LEU A 199 8.26 -3.74 -8.32
N VAL A 200 9.41 -3.80 -7.66
CA VAL A 200 9.55 -3.48 -6.23
C VAL A 200 10.12 -2.08 -6.06
N ILE A 201 9.40 -1.23 -5.34
CA ILE A 201 9.77 0.17 -5.05
C ILE A 201 9.90 0.36 -3.55
N GLY A 202 11.01 0.90 -3.10
CA GLY A 202 11.26 1.31 -1.72
C GLY A 202 11.02 2.80 -1.48
N ASN A 203 11.17 3.23 -0.22
CA ASN A 203 11.14 4.66 0.11
C ASN A 203 12.42 5.38 -0.34
N GLU A 204 12.37 6.72 -0.31
CA GLU A 204 13.48 7.57 -0.78
C GLU A 204 14.74 7.50 0.10
N GLY A 205 14.59 7.20 1.40
CA GLY A 205 15.70 7.22 2.36
C GLY A 205 16.41 5.88 2.47
N GLU A 206 15.66 4.82 2.79
CA GLU A 206 16.21 3.49 3.06
C GLU A 206 16.17 2.56 1.83
N GLY A 207 15.44 2.95 0.79
CA GLY A 207 15.20 2.12 -0.38
C GLY A 207 14.32 0.89 -0.06
N VAL A 208 14.57 -0.20 -0.77
CA VAL A 208 13.93 -1.49 -0.54
C VAL A 208 14.67 -2.21 0.60
N SER A 209 13.93 -2.76 1.56
CA SER A 209 14.51 -3.50 2.68
C SER A 209 15.39 -4.67 2.21
N ARG A 210 16.48 -4.93 2.95
CA ARG A 210 17.47 -5.93 2.56
C ARG A 210 16.85 -7.29 2.22
N LEU A 211 15.93 -7.77 3.05
CA LEU A 211 15.31 -9.07 2.85
C LEU A 211 14.47 -9.16 1.57
N VAL A 212 13.73 -8.10 1.24
CA VAL A 212 12.94 -8.03 0.00
C VAL A 212 13.85 -7.93 -1.21
N ARG A 213 14.90 -7.10 -1.12
CA ARG A 213 15.89 -6.90 -2.18
C ARG A 213 16.64 -8.20 -2.52
N GLU A 214 17.08 -8.98 -1.52
CA GLU A 214 17.78 -10.26 -1.68
C GLU A 214 16.93 -11.33 -2.39
N LYS A 215 15.59 -11.19 -2.36
CA LYS A 215 14.66 -12.11 -3.03
C LYS A 215 14.29 -11.69 -4.44
N CYS A 216 14.64 -10.48 -4.87
CA CYS A 216 14.43 -10.03 -6.25
C CYS A 216 15.42 -10.72 -7.20
N ASP A 217 14.98 -10.95 -8.44
CA ASP A 217 15.79 -11.60 -9.47
C ASP A 217 16.72 -10.61 -10.17
N PHE A 218 16.27 -9.35 -10.26
CA PHE A 218 17.02 -8.27 -10.89
C PHE A 218 17.02 -7.03 -10.00
N ILE A 219 18.08 -6.25 -10.14
CA ILE A 219 18.18 -4.93 -9.54
C ILE A 219 18.35 -3.94 -10.68
N ALA A 220 17.38 -3.03 -10.84
CA ALA A 220 17.35 -2.04 -11.89
C ALA A 220 17.76 -0.67 -11.37
N SER A 221 18.73 -0.04 -12.00
CA SER A 221 19.09 1.35 -11.75
C SER A 221 18.56 2.27 -12.84
N ILE A 222 18.08 3.44 -12.42
CA ILE A 222 17.75 4.56 -13.31
C ILE A 222 19.02 5.40 -13.47
N PRO A 223 19.51 5.67 -14.67
CA PRO A 223 20.72 6.46 -14.86
C PRO A 223 20.52 7.90 -14.35
N MET A 224 21.30 8.32 -13.36
CA MET A 224 21.35 9.68 -12.85
C MET A 224 22.44 10.48 -13.54
N LYS A 225 22.20 11.77 -13.80
CA LYS A 225 23.14 12.68 -14.46
C LYS A 225 23.41 13.95 -13.63
N GLY A 226 22.65 14.16 -12.57
CA GLY A 226 22.80 15.28 -11.66
C GLY A 226 23.59 14.94 -10.40
N ASP A 227 23.69 15.89 -9.51
CA ASP A 227 24.41 15.77 -8.21
C ASP A 227 23.58 15.08 -7.13
N ILE A 228 22.27 14.96 -7.33
CA ILE A 228 21.37 14.22 -6.45
C ILE A 228 21.27 12.78 -6.95
N ASP A 229 21.41 11.84 -6.03
CA ASP A 229 21.58 10.43 -6.34
C ASP A 229 20.27 9.61 -6.38
N SER A 230 19.14 10.21 -5.98
CA SER A 230 17.84 9.50 -5.93
C SER A 230 16.69 10.34 -6.46
N LEU A 231 15.70 9.66 -7.05
CA LEU A 231 14.40 10.22 -7.40
C LEU A 231 13.39 10.01 -6.25
N ASN A 232 12.36 10.84 -6.22
CA ASN A 232 11.18 10.54 -5.42
C ASN A 232 10.62 9.15 -5.79
N ALA A 233 10.12 8.39 -4.79
CA ALA A 233 9.67 7.02 -4.99
C ALA A 233 8.58 6.88 -6.08
N SER A 234 7.62 7.80 -6.13
CA SER A 234 6.56 7.76 -7.14
C SER A 234 7.07 8.08 -8.55
N VAL A 235 8.10 8.92 -8.65
CA VAL A 235 8.78 9.22 -9.93
C VAL A 235 9.58 8.01 -10.40
N ALA A 236 10.37 7.39 -9.52
CA ALA A 236 11.11 6.17 -9.83
C ALA A 236 10.19 5.04 -10.29
N ALA A 237 9.06 4.85 -9.58
CA ALA A 237 8.02 3.90 -9.98
C ALA A 237 7.49 4.19 -11.39
N GLY A 238 7.25 5.45 -11.71
CA GLY A 238 6.78 5.86 -13.03
C GLY A 238 7.79 5.57 -14.14
N VAL A 239 9.04 5.93 -13.94
CA VAL A 239 10.12 5.69 -14.92
C VAL A 239 10.28 4.20 -15.21
N LEU A 240 10.36 3.35 -14.17
CA LEU A 240 10.53 1.91 -14.33
C LEU A 240 9.26 1.23 -14.87
N ALA A 241 8.08 1.64 -14.43
CA ALA A 241 6.82 1.10 -14.95
C ALA A 241 6.68 1.37 -16.45
N TYR A 242 7.04 2.56 -16.93
CA TYR A 242 6.98 2.88 -18.35
C TYR A 242 8.11 2.27 -19.17
N GLU A 243 9.23 1.91 -18.56
CA GLU A 243 10.22 1.05 -19.23
C GLU A 243 9.67 -0.36 -19.46
N ILE A 244 8.94 -0.93 -18.47
CA ILE A 244 8.23 -2.20 -18.65
C ILE A 244 7.19 -2.08 -19.78
N VAL A 245 6.39 -1.01 -19.80
CA VAL A 245 5.43 -0.73 -20.87
C VAL A 245 6.13 -0.66 -22.22
N ARG A 246 7.22 0.11 -22.33
CA ARG A 246 7.97 0.26 -23.57
C ARG A 246 8.45 -1.10 -24.13
N GLN A 247 8.90 -2.00 -23.26
CA GLN A 247 9.37 -3.32 -23.67
C GLN A 247 8.23 -4.26 -24.06
N ARG A 248 7.04 -4.08 -23.49
CA ARG A 248 5.83 -4.86 -23.81
C ARG A 248 5.08 -4.35 -25.05
N LEU A 249 5.25 -3.06 -25.40
CA LEU A 249 4.75 -2.49 -26.65
C LEU A 249 5.65 -2.94 -27.80
N LYS A 250 5.30 -4.05 -28.43
CA LYS A 250 5.94 -4.55 -29.66
C LYS A 250 5.00 -4.42 -30.83
#